data_d86907d97f04276f9eedb2b97479ff91
#
_entry.id   d86907d97f04276f9eedb2b97479ff91
#
_cell.length_a   1.000
_cell.length_b   1.000
_cell.length_c   1.000
_cell.angle_alpha   90.00
_cell.angle_beta   90.00
_cell.angle_gamma   90.00
#
_symmetry.space_group_name_H-M   'P 1'
#
loop_
_entity.id
_entity.type
_entity.pdbx_description
1 polymer ?
#
loop_
_entity_poly.entity_id
_entity_poly.type
_entity_poly.pdbx_seq_one_letter_code
_entity_poly.pdbx_strand_id
1 'polypeptide(L)'
;MPSSIFLLAAGSLRPAFTPLISQFTRMSGIDVKVEYGPAGLLRERIEAGEPCALFASANREHPQNLLARNIAFSTHTFCWNKLSLVSNRTGVWLDLLRDPTLRPGTSTPGCDPSGDYTWAFFDNMDVLEAGLGQQLRARAIPLVGGRDTIKIPQGELASAWILRQGLADLFIGYAHYAHALRAMPDVHYVAIPDEHNIRCEYQLAVLDASNEVMALVEFILSRCGQEFLSAAGFLTLNDE
;
A
#
# COMPACT_ATOMS: atom_id res chain seq x y z
N MET A 1 29.59 -7.07 -15.72
CA MET A 1 29.21 -6.62 -14.36
C MET A 1 27.87 -7.26 -14.08
N PRO A 2 27.60 -7.80 -12.88
CA PRO A 2 26.27 -8.29 -12.59
C PRO A 2 25.28 -7.14 -12.77
N SER A 3 24.27 -7.34 -13.60
CA SER A 3 23.22 -6.36 -13.86
C SER A 3 22.36 -6.26 -12.60
N SER A 4 22.28 -5.06 -11.98
CA SER A 4 21.36 -4.82 -10.89
C SER A 4 19.93 -4.74 -11.42
N ILE A 5 18.97 -5.38 -10.76
CA ILE A 5 17.53 -5.21 -11.04
C ILE A 5 17.06 -3.89 -10.42
N PHE A 6 16.47 -3.01 -11.22
CA PHE A 6 15.82 -1.80 -10.73
C PHE A 6 14.33 -2.09 -10.47
N LEU A 7 13.95 -2.03 -9.20
CA LEU A 7 12.59 -2.27 -8.72
C LEU A 7 11.98 -0.98 -8.17
N LEU A 8 10.85 -0.57 -8.73
CA LEU A 8 10.00 0.44 -8.12
C LEU A 8 8.86 -0.23 -7.38
N ALA A 9 8.65 0.09 -6.12
CA ALA A 9 7.67 -0.58 -5.26
C ALA A 9 6.83 0.40 -4.45
N ALA A 10 5.56 0.08 -4.26
CA ALA A 10 4.69 0.81 -3.36
C ALA A 10 5.28 0.89 -1.94
N GLY A 11 5.18 2.06 -1.32
CA GLY A 11 5.76 2.31 0.00
C GLY A 11 5.31 1.34 1.09
N SER A 12 4.06 0.87 1.00
CA SER A 12 3.49 -0.13 1.93
C SER A 12 4.19 -1.50 1.88
N LEU A 13 4.90 -1.82 0.80
CA LEU A 13 5.65 -3.08 0.64
C LEU A 13 6.99 -3.09 1.38
N ARG A 14 7.50 -1.94 1.81
CA ARG A 14 8.83 -1.84 2.44
C ARG A 14 9.05 -2.84 3.58
N PRO A 15 8.12 -3.06 4.53
CA PRO A 15 8.32 -4.00 5.63
C PRO A 15 8.52 -5.45 5.16
N ALA A 16 7.84 -5.87 4.09
CA ALA A 16 7.94 -7.20 3.51
C ALA A 16 9.14 -7.31 2.55
N PHE A 17 9.31 -6.35 1.66
CA PHE A 17 10.29 -6.41 0.58
C PHE A 17 11.73 -6.21 1.06
N THR A 18 11.97 -5.44 2.11
CA THR A 18 13.33 -5.27 2.64
C THR A 18 13.96 -6.61 3.02
N PRO A 19 13.38 -7.46 3.88
CA PRO A 19 13.96 -8.77 4.19
C PRO A 19 13.83 -9.76 3.03
N LEU A 20 12.77 -9.73 2.23
CA LEU A 20 12.56 -10.60 1.07
C LEU A 20 13.69 -10.43 0.04
N ILE A 21 13.98 -9.20 -0.35
CA ILE A 21 15.02 -8.86 -1.33
C ILE A 21 16.39 -9.19 -0.80
N SER A 22 16.66 -8.92 0.49
CA SER A 22 17.91 -9.34 1.13
C SER A 22 18.12 -10.85 1.05
N GLN A 23 17.07 -11.65 1.27
CA GLN A 23 17.12 -13.10 1.13
C GLN A 23 17.34 -13.52 -0.33
N PHE A 24 16.64 -12.93 -1.28
CA PHE A 24 16.81 -13.19 -2.70
C PHE A 24 18.25 -12.92 -3.16
N THR A 25 18.79 -11.74 -2.83
CA THR A 25 20.18 -11.38 -3.19
C THR A 25 21.19 -12.35 -2.59
N ARG A 26 21.00 -12.78 -1.34
CA ARG A 26 21.89 -13.76 -0.68
C ARG A 26 21.87 -15.13 -1.36
N MET A 27 20.69 -15.56 -1.85
CA MET A 27 20.54 -16.87 -2.49
C MET A 27 20.99 -16.89 -3.96
N SER A 28 20.70 -15.81 -4.69
CA SER A 28 20.92 -15.74 -6.14
C SER A 28 22.23 -15.06 -6.53
N GLY A 29 22.79 -14.21 -5.66
CA GLY A 29 23.89 -13.30 -5.99
C GLY A 29 23.48 -12.11 -6.86
N ILE A 30 22.21 -11.96 -7.19
CA ILE A 30 21.68 -10.87 -8.01
C ILE A 30 21.40 -9.66 -7.12
N ASP A 31 21.97 -8.50 -7.48
CA ASP A 31 21.73 -7.24 -6.80
C ASP A 31 20.37 -6.63 -7.21
N VAL A 32 19.62 -6.11 -6.25
CA VAL A 32 18.32 -5.47 -6.49
C VAL A 32 18.32 -4.09 -5.84
N LYS A 33 18.14 -3.07 -6.65
CA LYS A 33 17.97 -1.67 -6.21
C LYS A 33 16.51 -1.31 -6.16
N VAL A 34 16.02 -0.98 -4.96
CA VAL A 34 14.61 -0.69 -4.72
C VAL A 34 14.41 0.77 -4.39
N GLU A 35 13.47 1.40 -5.07
CA GLU A 35 12.91 2.68 -4.66
C GLU A 35 11.44 2.52 -4.29
N TYR A 36 11.05 3.13 -3.18
CA TYR A 36 9.69 3.08 -2.66
C TYR A 36 8.98 4.42 -2.81
N GLY A 37 7.71 4.39 -3.16
CA GLY A 37 6.88 5.59 -3.28
C GLY A 37 5.40 5.30 -3.50
N PRO A 38 4.58 6.35 -3.65
CA PRO A 38 3.19 6.22 -4.07
C PRO A 38 3.11 5.58 -5.45
N ALA A 39 2.35 4.48 -5.59
CA ALA A 39 2.40 3.67 -6.81
C ALA A 39 1.91 4.41 -8.07
N GLY A 40 0.98 5.36 -7.94
CA GLY A 40 0.56 6.20 -9.06
C GLY A 40 1.68 7.11 -9.56
N LEU A 41 2.45 7.71 -8.64
CA LEU A 41 3.60 8.55 -9.00
C LEU A 41 4.75 7.71 -9.57
N LEU A 42 4.96 6.49 -9.07
CA LEU A 42 5.95 5.55 -9.63
C LEU A 42 5.57 5.16 -11.06
N ARG A 43 4.29 4.87 -11.32
CA ARG A 43 3.80 4.59 -12.68
C ARG A 43 4.10 5.75 -13.63
N GLU A 44 3.87 6.99 -13.23
CA GLU A 44 4.17 8.16 -14.05
C GLU A 44 5.65 8.27 -14.40
N ARG A 45 6.55 7.94 -13.45
CA ARG A 45 8.00 7.89 -13.69
C ARG A 45 8.34 6.84 -14.77
N ILE A 46 7.72 5.66 -14.69
CA ILE A 46 7.88 4.60 -15.69
C ILE A 46 7.38 5.06 -17.06
N GLU A 47 6.21 5.68 -17.13
CA GLU A 47 5.62 6.22 -18.38
C GLU A 47 6.46 7.36 -18.97
N ALA A 48 7.19 8.09 -18.14
CA ALA A 48 8.17 9.12 -18.55
C ALA A 48 9.52 8.54 -19.02
N GLY A 49 9.68 7.21 -19.00
CA GLY A 49 10.88 6.51 -19.51
C GLY A 49 11.97 6.28 -18.46
N GLU A 50 11.65 6.39 -17.17
CA GLU A 50 12.62 6.05 -16.13
C GLU A 50 12.92 4.54 -16.16
N PRO A 51 14.21 4.13 -16.08
CA PRO A 51 14.58 2.73 -16.08
C PRO A 51 13.95 1.97 -14.90
N CYS A 52 13.19 0.93 -15.21
CA CYS A 52 12.56 0.06 -14.25
C CYS A 52 12.43 -1.34 -14.86
N ALA A 53 12.90 -2.36 -14.17
CA ALA A 53 12.80 -3.74 -14.64
C ALA A 53 11.56 -4.46 -14.07
N LEU A 54 11.18 -4.12 -12.85
CA LEU A 54 10.02 -4.66 -12.16
C LEU A 54 9.32 -3.55 -11.37
N PHE A 55 7.99 -3.50 -11.47
CA PHE A 55 7.14 -2.57 -10.72
C PHE A 55 6.19 -3.35 -9.82
N ALA A 56 6.23 -3.07 -8.52
CA ALA A 56 5.35 -3.69 -7.53
C ALA A 56 4.34 -2.65 -7.01
N SER A 57 3.11 -2.73 -7.50
CA SER A 57 2.05 -1.79 -7.20
C SER A 57 1.14 -2.28 -6.07
N ALA A 58 0.61 -1.34 -5.29
CA ALA A 58 -0.42 -1.59 -4.27
C ALA A 58 -1.84 -1.72 -4.88
N ASN A 59 -1.99 -1.65 -6.20
CA ASN A 59 -3.22 -1.96 -6.92
C ASN A 59 -2.95 -2.76 -8.19
N ARG A 60 -4.02 -3.27 -8.81
CA ARG A 60 -3.93 -3.93 -10.11
C ARG A 60 -4.00 -2.95 -11.28
N GLU A 61 -4.61 -1.79 -11.09
CA GLU A 61 -4.89 -0.83 -12.17
C GLU A 61 -3.61 -0.31 -12.81
N HIS A 62 -2.61 0.08 -12.03
CA HIS A 62 -1.36 0.62 -12.57
C HIS A 62 -0.59 -0.41 -13.39
N PRO A 63 -0.35 -1.67 -12.93
CA PRO A 63 0.25 -2.73 -13.74
C PRO A 63 -0.53 -3.03 -15.01
N GLN A 64 -1.86 -3.14 -14.92
CA GLN A 64 -2.71 -3.42 -16.08
C GLN A 64 -2.64 -2.29 -17.13
N ASN A 65 -2.57 -1.03 -16.71
CA ASN A 65 -2.39 0.10 -17.61
C ASN A 65 -1.04 0.04 -18.34
N LEU A 66 0.04 -0.32 -17.67
CA LEU A 66 1.35 -0.51 -18.29
C LEU A 66 1.34 -1.68 -19.29
N LEU A 67 0.65 -2.77 -18.97
CA LEU A 67 0.46 -3.91 -19.86
C LEU A 67 -0.34 -3.52 -21.12
N ALA A 68 -1.46 -2.83 -20.95
CA ALA A 68 -2.32 -2.38 -22.06
C ALA A 68 -1.60 -1.41 -23.01
N ARG A 69 -0.60 -0.69 -22.51
CA ARG A 69 0.24 0.22 -23.31
C ARG A 69 1.51 -0.45 -23.88
N ASN A 70 1.66 -1.76 -23.71
CA ASN A 70 2.85 -2.53 -24.13
C ASN A 70 4.16 -2.02 -23.49
N ILE A 71 4.09 -1.41 -22.29
CA ILE A 71 5.26 -1.03 -21.48
C ILE A 71 5.69 -2.21 -20.61
N ALA A 72 4.73 -2.99 -20.09
CA ALA A 72 4.98 -4.23 -19.37
C ALA A 72 4.72 -5.46 -20.28
N PHE A 73 5.46 -6.53 -20.07
CA PHE A 73 5.32 -7.83 -20.75
C PHE A 73 4.25 -8.71 -20.10
N SER A 74 4.16 -8.65 -18.76
CA SER A 74 3.20 -9.43 -17.97
C SER A 74 2.89 -8.77 -16.65
N THR A 75 1.81 -9.23 -16.02
CA THR A 75 1.42 -8.82 -14.66
C THR A 75 1.08 -10.04 -13.83
N HIS A 76 1.37 -9.96 -12.51
CA HIS A 76 1.13 -11.06 -11.58
C HIS A 76 0.58 -10.52 -10.27
N THR A 77 -0.58 -10.99 -9.83
CA THR A 77 -1.07 -10.75 -8.46
C THR A 77 -0.19 -11.53 -7.49
N PHE A 78 0.25 -10.89 -6.41
CA PHE A 78 1.17 -11.53 -5.47
C PHE A 78 0.76 -11.45 -4.00
N CYS A 79 -0.12 -10.52 -3.62
CA CYS A 79 -0.70 -10.46 -2.28
C CYS A 79 -1.91 -9.53 -2.24
N TRP A 80 -2.58 -9.49 -1.10
CA TRP A 80 -3.68 -8.56 -0.81
C TRP A 80 -3.49 -7.89 0.54
N ASN A 81 -4.21 -6.80 0.72
CA ASN A 81 -4.29 -6.06 1.96
C ASN A 81 -5.74 -5.66 2.24
N LYS A 82 -5.98 -5.02 3.36
CA LYS A 82 -7.25 -4.43 3.76
C LYS A 82 -7.01 -3.02 4.28
N LEU A 83 -8.08 -2.27 4.50
CA LEU A 83 -8.03 -1.00 5.20
C LEU A 83 -8.27 -1.18 6.70
N SER A 84 -7.81 -0.22 7.47
CA SER A 84 -8.04 -0.09 8.91
C SER A 84 -8.15 1.38 9.28
N LEU A 85 -8.63 1.64 10.49
CA LEU A 85 -8.59 2.95 11.10
C LEU A 85 -7.48 3.00 12.15
N VAL A 86 -6.84 4.14 12.27
CA VAL A 86 -5.98 4.49 13.41
C VAL A 86 -6.54 5.78 14.00
N SER A 87 -6.79 5.81 15.31
CA SER A 87 -7.45 6.95 15.97
C SER A 87 -6.65 7.39 17.20
N ASN A 88 -6.77 8.66 17.54
CA ASN A 88 -6.22 9.21 18.78
C ASN A 88 -7.14 8.93 20.00
N ARG A 89 -8.29 8.30 19.78
CA ARG A 89 -9.22 7.88 20.85
C ARG A 89 -9.77 6.47 20.58
N THR A 90 -10.21 5.82 21.64
CA THR A 90 -10.89 4.52 21.56
C THR A 90 -12.29 4.68 20.99
N GLY A 91 -12.79 3.65 20.31
CA GLY A 91 -14.16 3.64 19.79
C GLY A 91 -14.40 2.45 18.86
N VAL A 92 -15.67 2.22 18.54
CA VAL A 92 -16.08 1.28 17.51
C VAL A 92 -15.85 1.95 16.14
N TRP A 93 -15.40 1.19 15.16
CA TRP A 93 -15.01 1.69 13.84
C TRP A 93 -16.08 2.58 13.18
N LEU A 94 -17.35 2.17 13.23
CA LEU A 94 -18.46 2.90 12.61
C LEU A 94 -18.81 4.19 13.36
N ASP A 95 -18.75 4.16 14.70
CA ASP A 95 -19.01 5.35 15.52
C ASP A 95 -17.91 6.42 15.33
N LEU A 96 -16.66 5.99 15.17
CA LEU A 96 -15.54 6.89 14.82
C LEU A 96 -15.74 7.55 13.45
N LEU A 97 -16.26 6.80 12.47
CA LEU A 97 -16.56 7.35 11.14
C LEU A 97 -17.76 8.29 11.14
N ARG A 98 -18.77 8.02 11.97
CA ARG A 98 -19.96 8.86 12.11
C ARG A 98 -19.73 10.16 12.86
N ASP A 99 -18.71 10.22 13.72
CA ASP A 99 -18.44 11.42 14.52
C ASP A 99 -17.99 12.59 13.63
N PRO A 100 -18.83 13.62 13.42
CA PRO A 100 -18.52 14.73 12.53
C PRO A 100 -17.42 15.64 13.07
N THR A 101 -17.04 15.50 14.34
CA THR A 101 -15.99 16.30 14.97
C THR A 101 -14.58 15.74 14.67
N LEU A 102 -14.49 14.46 14.24
CA LEU A 102 -13.22 13.84 13.90
C LEU A 102 -12.82 14.18 12.46
N ARG A 103 -11.56 14.56 12.30
CA ARG A 103 -10.94 14.87 11.01
C ARG A 103 -10.27 13.60 10.45
N PRO A 104 -10.81 12.98 9.38
CA PRO A 104 -10.16 11.80 8.78
C PRO A 104 -8.99 12.21 7.89
N GLY A 105 -7.79 11.76 8.25
CA GLY A 105 -6.61 11.81 7.39
C GLY A 105 -6.58 10.62 6.44
N THR A 106 -6.12 10.83 5.22
CA THR A 106 -6.04 9.82 4.17
C THR A 106 -4.77 9.97 3.35
N SER A 107 -4.47 8.99 2.52
CA SER A 107 -3.57 9.17 1.40
C SER A 107 -4.29 9.87 0.23
N THR A 108 -3.54 10.24 -0.81
CA THR A 108 -4.04 11.08 -1.90
C THR A 108 -4.56 10.24 -3.06
N PRO A 109 -5.86 10.28 -3.37
CA PRO A 109 -6.43 9.60 -4.51
C PRO A 109 -5.77 10.02 -5.83
N GLY A 110 -5.66 9.10 -6.77
CA GLY A 110 -5.00 9.29 -8.06
C GLY A 110 -3.47 9.23 -8.01
N CYS A 111 -2.85 9.52 -6.87
CA CYS A 111 -1.40 9.43 -6.67
C CYS A 111 -0.99 8.15 -5.94
N ASP A 112 -1.79 7.73 -4.97
CA ASP A 112 -1.52 6.59 -4.10
C ASP A 112 -2.75 5.67 -4.02
N PRO A 113 -2.62 4.38 -4.31
CA PRO A 113 -3.71 3.40 -4.20
C PRO A 113 -4.42 3.38 -2.84
N SER A 114 -3.73 3.66 -1.73
CA SER A 114 -4.35 3.79 -0.41
C SER A 114 -5.45 4.86 -0.40
N GLY A 115 -5.23 5.97 -1.10
CA GLY A 115 -6.23 7.01 -1.29
C GLY A 115 -7.41 6.53 -2.14
N ASP A 116 -7.14 5.85 -3.25
CA ASP A 116 -8.18 5.33 -4.14
C ASP A 116 -9.05 4.29 -3.42
N TYR A 117 -8.45 3.37 -2.67
CA TYR A 117 -9.17 2.40 -1.85
C TYR A 117 -9.99 3.07 -0.73
N THR A 118 -9.48 4.14 -0.14
CA THR A 118 -10.24 4.90 0.86
C THR A 118 -11.49 5.54 0.25
N TRP A 119 -11.40 6.07 -0.96
CA TRP A 119 -12.57 6.60 -1.67
C TRP A 119 -13.57 5.51 -2.04
N ALA A 120 -13.11 4.34 -2.50
CA ALA A 120 -13.98 3.18 -2.72
C ALA A 120 -14.63 2.69 -1.40
N PHE A 121 -13.90 2.75 -0.29
CA PHE A 121 -14.46 2.45 1.03
C PHE A 121 -15.56 3.45 1.42
N PHE A 122 -15.42 4.73 1.09
CA PHE A 122 -16.49 5.71 1.31
C PHE A 122 -17.73 5.41 0.47
N ASP A 123 -17.59 4.86 -0.75
CA ASP A 123 -18.75 4.38 -1.52
C ASP A 123 -19.48 3.25 -0.79
N ASN A 124 -18.74 2.31 -0.17
CA ASN A 124 -19.35 1.26 0.65
C ASN A 124 -20.06 1.84 1.88
N MET A 125 -19.54 2.93 2.45
CA MET A 125 -20.21 3.60 3.59
C MET A 125 -21.54 4.26 3.19
N ASP A 126 -21.65 4.78 1.97
CA ASP A 126 -22.93 5.29 1.44
C ASP A 126 -23.96 4.17 1.22
N VAL A 127 -23.52 2.96 0.91
CA VAL A 127 -24.40 1.77 0.81
C VAL A 127 -24.85 1.32 2.21
N LEU A 128 -23.96 1.37 3.19
CA LEU A 128 -24.28 0.98 4.57
C LEU A 128 -25.21 1.98 5.24
N GLU A 129 -24.95 3.27 5.04
CA GLU A 129 -25.71 4.39 5.63
C GLU A 129 -25.71 5.56 4.64
N ALA A 130 -26.88 5.90 4.14
CA ALA A 130 -27.04 6.94 3.12
C ALA A 130 -26.43 8.28 3.55
N GLY A 131 -25.51 8.81 2.75
CA GLY A 131 -24.84 10.09 2.97
C GLY A 131 -23.60 10.02 3.87
N LEU A 132 -23.28 8.89 4.51
CA LEU A 132 -22.09 8.78 5.37
C LEU A 132 -20.80 8.90 4.54
N GLY A 133 -20.70 8.21 3.40
CA GLY A 133 -19.54 8.28 2.52
C GLY A 133 -19.33 9.69 1.95
N GLN A 134 -20.41 10.39 1.59
CA GLN A 134 -20.34 11.79 1.13
C GLN A 134 -19.82 12.71 2.23
N GLN A 135 -20.29 12.54 3.47
CA GLN A 135 -19.80 13.31 4.63
C GLN A 135 -18.33 13.03 4.91
N LEU A 136 -17.90 11.76 4.80
CA LEU A 136 -16.49 11.37 4.96
C LEU A 136 -15.61 12.02 3.90
N ARG A 137 -16.02 11.98 2.62
CA ARG A 137 -15.29 12.66 1.54
C ARG A 137 -15.18 14.16 1.75
N ALA A 138 -16.25 14.82 2.19
CA ALA A 138 -16.29 16.26 2.38
C ALA A 138 -15.30 16.74 3.46
N ARG A 139 -15.00 15.91 4.47
CA ARG A 139 -14.08 16.25 5.57
C ARG A 139 -12.75 15.52 5.55
N ALA A 140 -12.55 14.59 4.61
CA ALA A 140 -11.28 13.88 4.44
C ALA A 140 -10.14 14.82 4.05
N ILE A 141 -8.98 14.63 4.67
CA ILE A 141 -7.79 15.44 4.44
C ILE A 141 -6.71 14.54 3.84
N PRO A 142 -6.43 14.61 2.54
CA PRO A 142 -5.30 13.91 1.91
C PRO A 142 -3.98 14.52 2.40
N LEU A 143 -3.29 13.82 3.30
CA LEU A 143 -2.11 14.33 3.98
C LEU A 143 -0.79 13.74 3.46
N VAL A 144 -0.84 12.56 2.84
CA VAL A 144 0.33 11.82 2.35
C VAL A 144 0.09 11.23 0.96
N GLY A 145 1.14 10.72 0.34
CA GLY A 145 1.04 9.97 -0.92
C GLY A 145 0.80 10.82 -2.17
N GLY A 146 0.73 12.14 -2.04
CA GLY A 146 0.61 13.08 -3.14
C GLY A 146 1.93 13.78 -3.48
N ARG A 147 1.92 14.58 -4.56
CA ARG A 147 3.12 15.30 -5.04
C ARG A 147 3.62 16.32 -4.03
N ASP A 148 2.70 17.09 -3.45
CA ASP A 148 2.98 18.23 -2.57
C ASP A 148 2.50 17.97 -1.12
N THR A 149 2.31 16.69 -0.75
CA THR A 149 1.90 16.32 0.60
C THR A 149 3.08 16.29 1.57
N ILE A 150 2.78 16.24 2.86
CA ILE A 150 3.79 16.18 3.92
C ILE A 150 4.68 14.95 3.76
N LYS A 151 5.96 15.12 4.09
CA LYS A 151 6.92 14.00 4.14
C LYS A 151 6.98 13.45 5.55
N ILE A 152 6.70 12.18 5.68
CA ILE A 152 6.81 11.48 6.95
C ILE A 152 8.29 11.23 7.27
N PRO A 153 8.76 11.53 8.48
CA PRO A 153 10.13 11.24 8.89
C PRO A 153 10.48 9.77 8.75
N GLN A 154 11.73 9.49 8.45
CA GLN A 154 12.21 8.12 8.29
C GLN A 154 12.01 7.31 9.59
N GLY A 155 11.46 6.11 9.47
CA GLY A 155 11.18 5.22 10.60
C GLY A 155 9.84 5.43 11.28
N GLU A 156 9.11 6.50 10.93
CA GLU A 156 7.76 6.74 11.45
C GLU A 156 6.68 6.07 10.59
N LEU A 157 5.62 5.59 11.23
CA LEU A 157 4.39 5.21 10.54
C LEU A 157 3.53 6.45 10.28
N ALA A 158 3.14 6.66 9.03
CA ALA A 158 2.42 7.85 8.60
C ALA A 158 1.17 8.13 9.46
N SER A 159 0.33 7.11 9.69
CA SER A 159 -0.89 7.24 10.49
C SER A 159 -0.61 7.71 11.92
N ALA A 160 0.34 7.07 12.60
CA ALA A 160 0.68 7.43 13.98
C ALA A 160 1.32 8.82 14.06
N TRP A 161 2.23 9.13 13.15
CA TRP A 161 2.90 10.43 13.13
C TRP A 161 1.90 11.57 12.86
N ILE A 162 1.00 11.41 11.90
CA ILE A 162 -0.05 12.40 11.57
C ILE A 162 -0.93 12.70 12.79
N LEU A 163 -1.35 11.66 13.51
CA LEU A 163 -2.18 11.82 14.71
C LEU A 163 -1.42 12.53 15.85
N ARG A 164 -0.15 12.17 16.06
CA ARG A 164 0.72 12.83 17.05
C ARG A 164 0.96 14.30 16.76
N GLN A 165 1.02 14.67 15.49
CA GLN A 165 1.15 16.07 15.05
C GLN A 165 -0.19 16.84 15.12
N GLY A 166 -1.30 16.18 15.46
CA GLY A 166 -2.61 16.82 15.49
C GLY A 166 -3.14 17.26 14.12
N LEU A 167 -2.63 16.65 13.04
CA LEU A 167 -3.02 16.96 11.66
C LEU A 167 -4.35 16.30 11.28
N ALA A 168 -4.69 15.19 11.93
CA ALA A 168 -5.96 14.47 11.84
C ALA A 168 -6.29 13.84 13.19
N ASP A 169 -7.53 13.37 13.36
CA ASP A 169 -8.01 12.71 14.59
C ASP A 169 -8.17 11.20 14.37
N LEU A 170 -8.37 10.80 13.14
CA LEU A 170 -8.29 9.42 12.69
C LEU A 170 -7.60 9.36 11.32
N PHE A 171 -7.01 8.21 10.99
CA PHE A 171 -6.39 7.97 9.71
C PHE A 171 -6.89 6.66 9.12
N ILE A 172 -7.24 6.67 7.83
CA ILE A 172 -7.66 5.49 7.08
C ILE A 172 -6.50 5.03 6.22
N GLY A 173 -6.03 3.82 6.46
CA GLY A 173 -4.87 3.26 5.77
C GLY A 173 -4.83 1.74 5.85
N TYR A 174 -3.70 1.16 5.46
CA TYR A 174 -3.55 -0.28 5.34
C TYR A 174 -3.50 -1.01 6.68
N ALA A 175 -4.19 -2.15 6.74
CA ALA A 175 -4.31 -2.99 7.94
C ALA A 175 -3.05 -3.79 8.29
N HIS A 176 -2.13 -4.02 7.35
CA HIS A 176 -0.91 -4.82 7.61
C HIS A 176 0.01 -4.20 8.67
N TYR A 177 -0.11 -2.92 8.97
CA TYR A 177 0.60 -2.25 10.06
C TYR A 177 0.02 -2.55 11.46
N ALA A 178 -1.01 -3.40 11.58
CA ALA A 178 -1.72 -3.67 12.83
C ALA A 178 -0.79 -4.06 13.99
N HIS A 179 0.21 -4.93 13.74
CA HIS A 179 1.14 -5.37 14.79
C HIS A 179 1.92 -4.18 15.38
N ALA A 180 2.51 -3.35 14.53
CA ALA A 180 3.28 -2.20 14.97
C ALA A 180 2.39 -1.14 15.65
N LEU A 181 1.22 -0.86 15.11
CA LEU A 181 0.29 0.13 15.64
C LEU A 181 -0.30 -0.27 17.00
N ARG A 182 -0.60 -1.56 17.20
CA ARG A 182 -1.10 -2.07 18.49
C ARG A 182 -0.05 -2.00 19.60
N ALA A 183 1.23 -1.97 19.27
CA ALA A 183 2.31 -1.80 20.22
C ALA A 183 2.53 -0.33 20.64
N MET A 184 1.89 0.64 19.96
CA MET A 184 1.99 2.06 20.27
C MET A 184 0.93 2.46 21.32
N PRO A 185 1.31 3.07 22.45
CA PRO A 185 0.37 3.36 23.53
C PRO A 185 -0.51 4.60 23.26
N ASP A 186 -0.12 5.43 22.31
CA ASP A 186 -0.68 6.76 22.05
C ASP A 186 -1.63 6.81 20.84
N VAL A 187 -1.81 5.68 20.15
CA VAL A 187 -2.75 5.54 19.05
C VAL A 187 -3.53 4.23 19.19
N HIS A 188 -4.73 4.20 18.61
CA HIS A 188 -5.62 3.04 18.66
C HIS A 188 -5.83 2.49 17.24
N TYR A 189 -5.35 1.27 17.01
CA TYR A 189 -5.68 0.52 15.81
C TYR A 189 -7.10 -0.04 15.92
N VAL A 190 -7.93 0.21 14.91
CA VAL A 190 -9.31 -0.25 14.85
C VAL A 190 -9.54 -0.98 13.54
N ALA A 191 -9.86 -2.27 13.61
CA ALA A 191 -10.16 -3.07 12.44
C ALA A 191 -11.52 -2.68 11.84
N ILE A 192 -11.61 -2.67 10.52
CA ILE A 192 -12.86 -2.59 9.77
C ILE A 192 -13.32 -4.02 9.49
N PRO A 193 -14.58 -4.41 9.77
CA PRO A 193 -15.10 -5.73 9.45
C PRO A 193 -14.96 -6.06 7.96
N ASP A 194 -14.67 -7.32 7.65
CA ASP A 194 -14.35 -7.75 6.27
C ASP A 194 -15.49 -7.50 5.29
N GLU A 195 -16.75 -7.66 5.72
CA GLU A 195 -17.95 -7.42 4.93
C GLU A 195 -18.14 -5.95 4.50
N HIS A 196 -17.46 -5.03 5.17
CA HIS A 196 -17.49 -3.59 4.87
C HIS A 196 -16.16 -3.04 4.35
N ASN A 197 -15.13 -3.89 4.31
CA ASN A 197 -13.77 -3.50 3.93
C ASN A 197 -13.56 -3.55 2.41
N ILE A 198 -12.39 -3.10 1.98
CA ILE A 198 -11.90 -3.21 0.61
C ILE A 198 -10.79 -4.26 0.59
N ARG A 199 -10.86 -5.21 -0.34
CA ARG A 199 -9.75 -6.12 -0.65
C ARG A 199 -8.80 -5.43 -1.61
N CYS A 200 -7.66 -4.99 -1.09
CA CYS A 200 -6.64 -4.27 -1.85
C CYS A 200 -5.73 -5.27 -2.55
N GLU A 201 -5.86 -5.43 -3.85
CA GLU A 201 -5.06 -6.37 -4.65
C GLU A 201 -3.74 -5.72 -5.07
N TYR A 202 -2.62 -6.40 -4.82
CA TYR A 202 -1.28 -5.97 -5.20
C TYR A 202 -0.79 -6.76 -6.42
N GLN A 203 -0.27 -6.06 -7.43
CA GLN A 203 0.26 -6.68 -8.63
C GLN A 203 1.68 -6.23 -8.98
N LEU A 204 2.45 -7.17 -9.54
CA LEU A 204 3.71 -6.91 -10.24
C LEU A 204 3.41 -6.55 -11.69
N ALA A 205 4.21 -5.66 -12.27
CA ALA A 205 4.35 -5.50 -13.72
C ALA A 205 5.81 -5.79 -14.10
N VAL A 206 6.02 -6.72 -15.02
CA VAL A 206 7.34 -7.11 -15.54
C VAL A 206 7.66 -6.24 -16.74
N LEU A 207 8.68 -5.37 -16.63
CA LEU A 207 9.10 -4.46 -17.70
C LEU A 207 10.36 -4.94 -18.43
N ASP A 208 11.12 -5.84 -17.80
CA ASP A 208 12.25 -6.55 -18.39
C ASP A 208 12.07 -8.04 -18.14
N ALA A 209 11.98 -8.83 -19.21
CA ALA A 209 11.75 -10.27 -19.15
C ALA A 209 13.08 -11.07 -19.10
N SER A 210 14.17 -10.47 -18.62
CA SER A 210 15.44 -11.18 -18.41
C SER A 210 15.30 -12.29 -17.36
N ASN A 211 16.17 -13.28 -17.43
CA ASN A 211 16.14 -14.42 -16.50
C ASN A 211 16.28 -13.97 -15.04
N GLU A 212 17.08 -12.94 -14.79
CA GLU A 212 17.32 -12.36 -13.47
C GLU A 212 16.04 -11.75 -12.89
N VAL A 213 15.30 -10.99 -13.70
CA VAL A 213 14.02 -10.39 -13.28
C VAL A 213 12.98 -11.47 -13.05
N MET A 214 12.89 -12.45 -13.95
CA MET A 214 11.95 -13.56 -13.80
C MET A 214 12.26 -14.40 -12.56
N ALA A 215 13.52 -14.61 -12.22
CA ALA A 215 13.91 -15.28 -10.97
C ALA A 215 13.43 -14.52 -9.72
N LEU A 216 13.47 -13.18 -9.73
CA LEU A 216 12.91 -12.37 -8.63
C LEU A 216 11.38 -12.48 -8.58
N VAL A 217 10.69 -12.44 -9.72
CA VAL A 217 9.24 -12.65 -9.80
C VAL A 217 8.86 -14.01 -9.23
N GLU A 218 9.52 -15.07 -9.66
CA GLU A 218 9.29 -16.43 -9.16
C GLU A 218 9.55 -16.53 -7.66
N PHE A 219 10.60 -15.86 -7.16
CA PHE A 219 10.91 -15.84 -5.73
C PHE A 219 9.80 -15.13 -4.92
N ILE A 220 9.30 -13.98 -5.38
CA ILE A 220 8.18 -13.27 -4.73
C ILE A 220 6.93 -14.16 -4.66
N LEU A 221 6.62 -14.88 -5.75
CA LEU A 221 5.46 -15.75 -5.85
C LEU A 221 5.66 -17.11 -5.14
N SER A 222 6.91 -17.48 -4.82
CA SER A 222 7.22 -18.73 -4.14
C SER A 222 6.72 -18.75 -2.70
N ARG A 223 6.61 -19.95 -2.12
CA ARG A 223 6.27 -20.12 -0.70
C ARG A 223 7.18 -19.28 0.21
N CYS A 224 8.49 -19.24 -0.06
CA CYS A 224 9.44 -18.45 0.73
C CYS A 224 9.15 -16.95 0.64
N GLY A 225 8.90 -16.43 -0.56
CA GLY A 225 8.50 -15.02 -0.75
C GLY A 225 7.19 -14.68 -0.05
N GLN A 226 6.21 -15.58 -0.12
CA GLN A 226 4.91 -15.42 0.52
C GLN A 226 5.00 -15.44 2.06
N GLU A 227 5.94 -16.16 2.65
CA GLU A 227 6.21 -16.14 4.09
C GLU A 227 6.68 -14.75 4.58
N PHE A 228 7.48 -14.02 3.79
CA PHE A 228 7.86 -12.62 4.10
C PHE A 228 6.66 -11.68 4.04
N LEU A 229 5.77 -11.85 3.06
CA LEU A 229 4.56 -11.06 2.93
C LEU A 229 3.59 -11.31 4.11
N SER A 230 3.37 -12.58 4.45
CA SER A 230 2.55 -12.98 5.59
C SER A 230 3.11 -12.44 6.92
N ALA A 231 4.42 -12.54 7.13
CA ALA A 231 5.07 -12.00 8.33
C ALA A 231 4.93 -10.47 8.46
N ALA A 232 4.80 -9.77 7.33
CA ALA A 232 4.54 -8.32 7.31
C ALA A 232 3.04 -7.97 7.39
N GLY A 233 2.14 -8.96 7.53
CA GLY A 233 0.70 -8.76 7.74
C GLY A 233 -0.15 -8.70 6.47
N PHE A 234 0.41 -9.02 5.30
CA PHE A 234 -0.35 -9.15 4.05
C PHE A 234 -1.12 -10.48 3.99
N LEU A 235 -2.23 -10.48 3.26
CA LEU A 235 -2.90 -11.70 2.82
C LEU A 235 -2.13 -12.25 1.61
N THR A 236 -1.88 -13.54 1.59
CA THR A 236 -0.99 -14.19 0.64
C THR A 236 -1.73 -15.08 -0.35
N LEU A 237 -1.01 -15.58 -1.36
CA LEU A 237 -1.54 -16.57 -2.31
C LEU A 237 -1.94 -17.89 -1.62
N ASN A 238 -1.45 -18.14 -0.41
CA ASN A 238 -1.78 -19.33 0.37
C ASN A 238 -3.08 -19.16 1.19
N ASP A 239 -3.63 -17.95 1.23
CA ASP A 239 -4.85 -17.60 1.98
C ASP A 239 -6.11 -17.62 1.07
N GLU A 240 -5.98 -18.07 -0.19
CA GLU A 240 -7.07 -18.22 -1.16
C GLU A 240 -7.75 -19.59 -1.12
#